data_203279f4af1f1472c11daf6284db684e
#
_entry.id   203279f4af1f1472c11daf6284db684e
#
_cell.length_a   1.000
_cell.length_b   1.000
_cell.length_c   1.000
_cell.angle_alpha   90.00
_cell.angle_beta   90.00
_cell.angle_gamma   90.00
#
_symmetry.space_group_name_H-M   'P 1'
#
loop_
_entity.id
_entity.type
_entity.pdbx_description
1 polymer ?
#
loop_
_entity_poly.entity_id
_entity_poly.type
_entity_poly.pdbx_seq_one_letter_code
_entity_poly.pdbx_strand_id
1 'polypeptide(L)'
;MSQPTTPTSTMRAVSQDRAGAADVLKVIETARPEPGRGEILVRVRAAGVNPADWKTRQRGVFADGATPPFILGFDVAGVVEAVGAGVTLFQPGDEVFGMPRFPHQAGAYAEYVSAPARHFAPRPRGLDPVQAGALPLAALTAWQALVDTADVRAGQRVLIHAAAGGVGHLAVQIAKARGAYVIATASAAKHDLLRSLGADEVVDYRTQDVADTVRDVDVVLDGIGGANWSLSLRTLRPGGILVSILPFDDTFPAARAEAAGVRAVFMLVEPDHQGLREIGALVEDGHLRVIVDSVFPLERAAEAHESGETGRTTGKIVLTVTPTPGAHEVLPSGDAPANA
;
A
#
# COMPACT_ATOMS: atom_id res chain seq x y z
N MET A 1 22.75 -42.72 8.89
CA MET A 1 23.58 -41.72 8.16
C MET A 1 22.79 -40.41 8.18
N SER A 2 23.20 -39.49 9.07
CA SER A 2 22.59 -38.16 9.12
C SER A 2 23.03 -37.39 7.90
N GLN A 3 22.07 -36.90 7.11
CA GLN A 3 22.36 -35.99 5.99
C GLN A 3 22.97 -34.72 6.56
N PRO A 4 23.99 -34.11 5.91
CA PRO A 4 24.48 -32.82 6.31
C PRO A 4 23.37 -31.80 6.12
N THR A 5 22.94 -31.15 7.20
CA THR A 5 22.06 -29.96 7.13
C THR A 5 22.85 -28.87 6.42
N THR A 6 22.43 -28.54 5.20
CA THR A 6 22.90 -27.33 4.50
C THR A 6 22.67 -26.14 5.46
N PRO A 7 23.66 -25.28 5.69
CA PRO A 7 23.47 -24.14 6.55
C PRO A 7 22.33 -23.28 5.96
N THR A 8 21.27 -23.10 6.74
CA THR A 8 20.13 -22.26 6.36
C THR A 8 20.66 -20.83 6.22
N SER A 9 20.55 -20.25 5.04
CA SER A 9 20.94 -18.85 4.83
C SER A 9 20.07 -17.94 5.70
N THR A 10 20.68 -16.98 6.35
CA THR A 10 19.99 -16.01 7.22
C THR A 10 19.74 -14.69 6.50
N MET A 11 18.85 -13.88 7.05
CA MET A 11 18.55 -12.52 6.61
C MET A 11 18.28 -11.61 7.81
N ARG A 12 18.47 -10.31 7.62
CA ARG A 12 18.02 -9.31 8.60
C ARG A 12 16.54 -8.97 8.36
N ALA A 13 15.83 -8.75 9.45
CA ALA A 13 14.45 -8.32 9.47
C ALA A 13 14.16 -7.44 10.68
N VAL A 14 13.07 -6.67 10.63
CA VAL A 14 12.51 -5.97 11.78
C VAL A 14 11.31 -6.73 12.30
N SER A 15 11.42 -7.22 13.51
CA SER A 15 10.39 -8.03 14.18
C SER A 15 9.93 -7.38 15.48
N GLN A 16 8.76 -7.80 15.94
CA GLN A 16 8.27 -7.52 17.30
C GLN A 16 7.90 -8.83 18.01
N ASP A 17 8.13 -8.86 19.33
CA ASP A 17 7.85 -10.00 20.21
C ASP A 17 6.59 -9.81 21.07
N ARG A 18 6.00 -8.63 21.07
CA ARG A 18 4.77 -8.25 21.79
C ARG A 18 4.08 -7.07 21.14
N ALA A 19 2.81 -6.84 21.50
CA ALA A 19 2.11 -5.59 21.21
C ALA A 19 2.79 -4.41 21.92
N GLY A 20 2.74 -3.22 21.30
CA GLY A 20 3.29 -2.05 21.98
C GLY A 20 3.50 -0.82 21.07
N ALA A 21 4.21 0.17 21.64
CA ALA A 21 4.66 1.37 20.95
C ALA A 21 5.79 1.03 19.95
N ALA A 22 6.32 2.00 19.22
CA ALA A 22 7.28 1.75 18.15
C ALA A 22 8.58 1.08 18.65
N ASP A 23 8.94 1.25 19.91
CA ASP A 23 10.13 0.68 20.57
C ASP A 23 10.15 -0.86 20.64
N VAL A 24 9.00 -1.53 20.39
CA VAL A 24 8.97 -3.00 20.32
C VAL A 24 9.61 -3.55 19.04
N LEU A 25 9.76 -2.71 18.01
CA LEU A 25 10.40 -3.09 16.76
C LEU A 25 11.90 -3.26 16.94
N LYS A 26 12.42 -4.45 16.64
CA LYS A 26 13.84 -4.80 16.80
C LYS A 26 14.38 -5.42 15.51
N VAL A 27 15.59 -5.05 15.17
CA VAL A 27 16.34 -5.76 14.11
C VAL A 27 16.77 -7.12 14.66
N ILE A 28 16.46 -8.14 13.89
CA ILE A 28 16.83 -9.53 14.18
C ILE A 28 17.53 -10.16 12.98
N GLU A 29 18.26 -11.24 13.24
CA GLU A 29 18.67 -12.19 12.23
C GLU A 29 17.74 -13.40 12.29
N THR A 30 17.21 -13.84 11.13
CA THR A 30 16.27 -14.94 11.03
C THR A 30 16.55 -15.78 9.77
N ALA A 31 15.94 -16.96 9.68
CA ALA A 31 16.06 -17.79 8.50
C ALA A 31 15.48 -17.07 7.25
N ARG A 32 16.23 -17.08 6.15
CA ARG A 32 15.75 -16.62 4.85
C ARG A 32 14.64 -17.56 4.37
N PRO A 33 13.47 -17.04 3.93
CA PRO A 33 12.40 -17.89 3.42
C PRO A 33 12.78 -18.50 2.07
N GLU A 34 12.16 -19.64 1.77
CA GLU A 34 12.20 -20.27 0.46
C GLU A 34 10.83 -20.11 -0.23
N PRO A 35 10.77 -19.96 -1.56
CA PRO A 35 9.50 -19.82 -2.26
C PRO A 35 8.79 -21.16 -2.36
N GLY A 36 7.54 -21.21 -1.86
CA GLY A 36 6.64 -22.33 -2.02
C GLY A 36 6.12 -22.48 -3.45
N ARG A 37 5.24 -23.47 -3.70
CA ARG A 37 4.59 -23.64 -5.01
C ARG A 37 3.75 -22.39 -5.35
N GLY A 38 3.97 -21.83 -6.54
CA GLY A 38 3.29 -20.62 -7.01
C GLY A 38 3.78 -19.31 -6.38
N GLU A 39 4.83 -19.36 -5.55
CA GLU A 39 5.42 -18.21 -4.89
C GLU A 39 6.72 -17.75 -5.56
N ILE A 40 7.05 -16.49 -5.36
CA ILE A 40 8.37 -15.94 -5.67
C ILE A 40 9.05 -15.49 -4.39
N LEU A 41 10.37 -15.62 -4.36
CA LEU A 41 11.23 -15.00 -3.36
C LEU A 41 11.73 -13.68 -3.93
N VAL A 42 11.42 -12.59 -3.25
CA VAL A 42 11.86 -11.24 -3.64
C VAL A 42 12.93 -10.76 -2.70
N ARG A 43 14.07 -10.35 -3.23
CA ARG A 43 15.08 -9.57 -2.52
C ARG A 43 14.60 -8.13 -2.45
N VAL A 44 14.21 -7.70 -1.25
CA VAL A 44 13.58 -6.40 -1.00
C VAL A 44 14.61 -5.28 -1.17
N ARG A 45 14.23 -4.22 -1.83
CA ARG A 45 14.99 -2.95 -1.96
C ARG A 45 14.31 -1.82 -1.19
N ALA A 46 12.97 -1.84 -1.17
CA ALA A 46 12.18 -0.88 -0.44
C ALA A 46 10.85 -1.50 0.03
N ALA A 47 10.38 -1.06 1.19
CA ALA A 47 9.11 -1.45 1.79
C ALA A 47 8.33 -0.20 2.21
N GLY A 48 7.09 -0.05 1.75
CA GLY A 48 6.22 1.06 2.16
C GLY A 48 5.70 0.88 3.58
N VAL A 49 5.52 1.99 4.27
CA VAL A 49 4.94 2.03 5.62
C VAL A 49 3.49 2.48 5.53
N ASN A 50 2.60 1.77 6.22
CA ASN A 50 1.15 1.97 6.16
C ASN A 50 0.52 2.04 7.55
N PRO A 51 -0.65 2.71 7.71
CA PRO A 51 -1.41 2.65 8.95
C PRO A 51 -1.73 1.22 9.42
N ALA A 52 -1.87 0.27 8.50
CA ALA A 52 -2.07 -1.14 8.83
C ALA A 52 -0.90 -1.72 9.63
N ASP A 53 0.36 -1.32 9.32
CA ASP A 53 1.54 -1.81 10.00
C ASP A 53 1.54 -1.42 11.48
N TRP A 54 1.42 -0.12 11.80
CA TRP A 54 1.45 0.30 13.19
C TRP A 54 0.18 -0.07 13.96
N LYS A 55 -0.99 -0.17 13.31
CA LYS A 55 -2.20 -0.68 13.96
C LYS A 55 -2.05 -2.17 14.32
N THR A 56 -1.46 -2.98 13.44
CA THR A 56 -1.13 -4.39 13.73
C THR A 56 -0.10 -4.48 14.84
N ARG A 57 0.95 -3.67 14.80
CA ARG A 57 1.96 -3.58 15.87
C ARG A 57 1.32 -3.30 17.22
N GLN A 58 0.46 -2.28 17.30
CA GLN A 58 -0.19 -1.88 18.55
C GLN A 58 -1.15 -2.94 19.09
N ARG A 59 -1.88 -3.62 18.20
CA ARG A 59 -2.80 -4.71 18.59
C ARG A 59 -2.05 -5.99 18.95
N GLY A 60 -0.88 -6.24 18.37
CA GLY A 60 -0.12 -7.47 18.53
C GLY A 60 -0.79 -8.68 17.91
N VAL A 61 -1.61 -8.49 16.87
CA VAL A 61 -2.32 -9.57 16.19
C VAL A 61 -2.63 -9.19 14.74
N PHE A 62 -2.44 -10.12 13.81
CA PHE A 62 -2.89 -10.03 12.42
C PHE A 62 -4.38 -10.41 12.29
N ALA A 63 -4.95 -10.17 11.10
CA ALA A 63 -6.35 -10.46 10.82
C ALA A 63 -6.71 -11.94 10.94
N ASP A 64 -5.75 -12.86 10.72
CA ASP A 64 -5.88 -14.31 10.86
C ASP A 64 -5.62 -14.83 12.28
N GLY A 65 -5.40 -13.92 13.23
CA GLY A 65 -5.11 -14.28 14.62
C GLY A 65 -3.65 -14.60 14.91
N ALA A 66 -2.73 -14.47 13.94
CA ALA A 66 -1.30 -14.65 14.18
C ALA A 66 -0.79 -13.62 15.19
N THR A 67 -0.07 -14.11 16.22
CA THR A 67 0.48 -13.32 17.32
C THR A 67 2.01 -13.26 17.24
N PRO A 68 2.66 -12.30 17.91
CA PRO A 68 4.13 -12.22 17.95
C PRO A 68 4.80 -13.52 18.43
N PRO A 69 6.06 -13.83 17.99
CA PRO A 69 6.90 -12.91 17.20
C PRO A 69 6.52 -12.91 15.71
N PHE A 70 6.50 -11.72 15.08
CA PHE A 70 6.27 -11.60 13.64
C PHE A 70 7.00 -10.37 13.04
N ILE A 71 7.18 -10.40 11.72
CA ILE A 71 7.73 -9.32 10.91
C ILE A 71 6.58 -8.59 10.24
N LEU A 72 6.56 -7.26 10.34
CA LEU A 72 5.55 -6.39 9.71
C LEU A 72 5.89 -6.11 8.24
N GLY A 73 5.06 -5.26 7.63
CA GLY A 73 5.22 -4.74 6.28
C GLY A 73 4.38 -5.46 5.25
N PHE A 74 3.71 -4.66 4.40
CA PHE A 74 2.79 -5.14 3.36
C PHE A 74 3.15 -4.64 1.96
N ASP A 75 4.08 -3.70 1.82
CA ASP A 75 4.52 -3.17 0.54
C ASP A 75 5.95 -3.60 0.23
N VAL A 76 6.21 -3.98 -1.01
CA VAL A 76 7.53 -4.40 -1.47
C VAL A 76 7.82 -3.83 -2.85
N ALA A 77 9.04 -3.33 -3.04
CA ALA A 77 9.70 -3.27 -4.33
C ALA A 77 11.06 -3.96 -4.22
N GLY A 78 11.40 -4.76 -5.21
CA GLY A 78 12.63 -5.53 -5.17
C GLY A 78 12.91 -6.30 -6.46
N VAL A 79 13.77 -7.31 -6.34
CA VAL A 79 14.18 -8.16 -7.45
C VAL A 79 13.83 -9.61 -7.12
N VAL A 80 13.25 -10.32 -8.06
CA VAL A 80 12.97 -11.75 -7.92
C VAL A 80 14.31 -12.49 -7.80
N GLU A 81 14.50 -13.15 -6.70
CA GLU A 81 15.71 -13.92 -6.38
C GLU A 81 15.57 -15.38 -6.79
N ALA A 82 14.36 -15.95 -6.55
CA ALA A 82 14.03 -17.32 -6.90
C ALA A 82 12.53 -17.47 -7.14
N VAL A 83 12.14 -18.51 -7.84
CA VAL A 83 10.73 -18.85 -8.11
C VAL A 83 10.43 -20.26 -7.66
N GLY A 84 9.28 -20.47 -7.04
CA GLY A 84 8.77 -21.78 -6.67
C GLY A 84 8.17 -22.54 -7.85
N ALA A 85 7.92 -23.82 -7.65
CA ALA A 85 7.34 -24.67 -8.68
C ALA A 85 5.99 -24.14 -9.19
N GLY A 86 5.81 -24.09 -10.51
CA GLY A 86 4.58 -23.65 -11.17
C GLY A 86 4.48 -22.14 -11.41
N VAL A 87 5.48 -21.35 -11.04
CA VAL A 87 5.54 -19.92 -11.39
C VAL A 87 5.96 -19.79 -12.86
N THR A 88 5.18 -19.00 -13.61
CA THR A 88 5.43 -18.68 -15.04
C THR A 88 5.38 -17.17 -15.33
N LEU A 89 4.97 -16.36 -14.33
CA LEU A 89 4.82 -14.91 -14.48
C LEU A 89 6.15 -14.17 -14.36
N PHE A 90 7.10 -14.72 -13.63
CA PHE A 90 8.38 -14.10 -13.29
C PHE A 90 9.53 -15.09 -13.39
N GLN A 91 10.73 -14.55 -13.52
CA GLN A 91 12.00 -15.27 -13.45
C GLN A 91 12.99 -14.52 -12.54
N PRO A 92 14.02 -15.19 -12.03
CA PRO A 92 15.09 -14.53 -11.28
C PRO A 92 15.70 -13.36 -12.09
N GLY A 93 15.87 -12.23 -11.39
CA GLY A 93 16.34 -10.98 -11.99
C GLY A 93 15.24 -9.98 -12.38
N ASP A 94 13.98 -10.40 -12.45
CA ASP A 94 12.86 -9.48 -12.73
C ASP A 94 12.68 -8.47 -11.58
N GLU A 95 12.52 -7.20 -11.93
CA GLU A 95 12.19 -6.14 -10.99
C GLU A 95 10.66 -6.09 -10.78
N VAL A 96 10.25 -6.17 -9.52
CA VAL A 96 8.83 -6.29 -9.14
C VAL A 96 8.45 -5.31 -8.05
N PHE A 97 7.15 -5.00 -7.97
CA PHE A 97 6.53 -4.36 -6.83
C PHE A 97 5.23 -5.08 -6.48
N GLY A 98 4.80 -5.05 -5.23
CA GLY A 98 3.62 -5.80 -4.83
C GLY A 98 3.18 -5.60 -3.40
N MET A 99 1.98 -6.11 -3.11
CA MET A 99 1.37 -6.14 -1.79
C MET A 99 1.23 -7.60 -1.32
N PRO A 100 2.32 -8.19 -0.75
CA PRO A 100 2.29 -9.59 -0.37
C PRO A 100 1.30 -9.86 0.78
N ARG A 101 0.46 -10.88 0.60
CA ARG A 101 -0.36 -11.54 1.64
C ARG A 101 -1.32 -10.67 2.47
N PHE A 102 -1.46 -9.38 2.22
CA PHE A 102 -2.40 -8.55 2.99
C PHE A 102 -3.80 -9.20 3.05
N PRO A 103 -4.50 -9.20 4.19
CA PRO A 103 -4.16 -8.64 5.49
C PRO A 103 -3.42 -9.60 6.44
N HIS A 104 -2.86 -10.72 5.95
CA HIS A 104 -2.10 -11.70 6.70
C HIS A 104 -0.62 -11.32 6.79
N GLN A 105 0.12 -12.03 7.63
CA GLN A 105 1.55 -11.76 7.78
C GLN A 105 2.29 -11.92 6.43
N ALA A 106 2.91 -10.83 5.98
CA ALA A 106 3.74 -10.79 4.78
C ALA A 106 5.24 -10.77 5.10
N GLY A 107 5.63 -9.95 6.07
CA GLY A 107 7.01 -9.86 6.50
C GLY A 107 7.90 -9.02 5.59
N ALA A 108 7.37 -7.92 5.02
CA ALA A 108 8.11 -7.08 4.08
C ALA A 108 9.21 -6.22 4.71
N TYR A 109 9.23 -6.07 6.04
CA TYR A 109 10.32 -5.38 6.74
C TYR A 109 11.51 -6.33 6.94
N ALA A 110 12.02 -6.86 5.84
CA ALA A 110 13.11 -7.84 5.80
C ALA A 110 13.91 -7.73 4.50
N GLU A 111 15.09 -8.36 4.45
CA GLU A 111 15.89 -8.43 3.23
C GLU A 111 15.26 -9.29 2.14
N TYR A 112 14.44 -10.27 2.53
CA TYR A 112 13.72 -11.15 1.60
C TYR A 112 12.29 -11.40 2.07
N VAL A 113 11.37 -11.54 1.10
CA VAL A 113 10.00 -11.95 1.34
C VAL A 113 9.57 -13.00 0.33
N SER A 114 8.83 -14.02 0.77
CA SER A 114 8.20 -15.00 -0.11
C SER A 114 6.70 -14.85 -0.09
N ALA A 115 6.08 -14.76 -1.28
CA ALA A 115 4.63 -14.66 -1.41
C ALA A 115 4.16 -15.14 -2.78
N PRO A 116 2.83 -15.39 -2.95
CA PRO A 116 2.26 -15.76 -4.24
C PRO A 116 2.64 -14.79 -5.36
N ALA A 117 3.08 -15.32 -6.49
CA ALA A 117 3.51 -14.52 -7.64
C ALA A 117 2.45 -13.49 -8.09
N ARG A 118 1.15 -13.83 -7.94
CA ARG A 118 0.03 -12.94 -8.30
C ARG A 118 -0.20 -11.77 -7.34
N HIS A 119 0.58 -11.67 -6.27
CA HIS A 119 0.60 -10.49 -5.39
C HIS A 119 1.59 -9.40 -5.87
N PHE A 120 2.28 -9.65 -6.97
CA PHE A 120 3.27 -8.75 -7.55
C PHE A 120 2.97 -8.45 -9.03
N ALA A 121 3.49 -7.33 -9.52
CA ALA A 121 3.56 -6.96 -10.92
C ALA A 121 4.97 -6.49 -11.27
N PRO A 122 5.35 -6.43 -12.56
CA PRO A 122 6.59 -5.80 -12.99
C PRO A 122 6.66 -4.36 -12.49
N ARG A 123 7.82 -3.95 -11.96
CA ARG A 123 8.03 -2.56 -11.55
C ARG A 123 7.86 -1.61 -12.74
N PRO A 124 7.03 -0.56 -12.63
CA PRO A 124 6.84 0.41 -13.70
C PRO A 124 8.17 1.06 -14.10
N ARG A 125 8.37 1.20 -15.40
CA ARG A 125 9.56 1.90 -15.92
C ARG A 125 9.55 3.36 -15.44
N GLY A 126 10.73 3.87 -15.09
CA GLY A 126 10.89 5.24 -14.60
C GLY A 126 10.72 5.42 -13.09
N LEU A 127 10.21 4.42 -12.35
CA LEU A 127 10.23 4.46 -10.90
C LEU A 127 11.50 3.83 -10.34
N ASP A 128 12.11 4.48 -9.36
CA ASP A 128 13.12 3.85 -8.53
C ASP A 128 12.47 2.88 -7.50
N PRO A 129 13.26 2.04 -6.82
CA PRO A 129 12.71 1.12 -5.83
C PRO A 129 11.95 1.79 -4.68
N VAL A 130 12.35 2.98 -4.25
CA VAL A 130 11.68 3.73 -3.17
C VAL A 130 10.28 4.16 -3.61
N GLN A 131 10.19 4.75 -4.80
CA GLN A 131 8.91 5.14 -5.39
C GLN A 131 8.00 3.93 -5.62
N ALA A 132 8.55 2.84 -6.17
CA ALA A 132 7.80 1.63 -6.42
C ALA A 132 7.32 0.94 -5.11
N GLY A 133 8.16 0.91 -4.07
CA GLY A 133 7.79 0.37 -2.76
C GLY A 133 6.75 1.20 -2.00
N ALA A 134 6.57 2.47 -2.39
CA ALA A 134 5.54 3.34 -1.82
C ALA A 134 4.13 3.07 -2.36
N LEU A 135 3.98 2.38 -3.49
CA LEU A 135 2.71 2.31 -4.22
C LEU A 135 1.76 1.21 -3.74
N PRO A 136 2.16 -0.07 -3.56
CA PRO A 136 1.25 -1.21 -3.73
C PRO A 136 -0.04 -1.11 -2.92
N LEU A 137 0.02 -1.11 -1.59
CA LEU A 137 -1.17 -1.10 -0.75
C LEU A 137 -2.02 0.16 -0.97
N ALA A 138 -1.39 1.32 -1.00
CA ALA A 138 -2.11 2.59 -1.10
C ALA A 138 -2.75 2.77 -2.49
N ALA A 139 -2.05 2.39 -3.55
CA ALA A 139 -2.55 2.49 -4.92
C ALA A 139 -3.65 1.45 -5.21
N LEU A 140 -3.48 0.20 -4.76
CA LEU A 140 -4.54 -0.81 -4.84
C LEU A 140 -5.78 -0.40 -4.04
N THR A 141 -5.60 0.19 -2.84
CA THR A 141 -6.73 0.71 -2.07
C THR A 141 -7.50 1.77 -2.85
N ALA A 142 -6.79 2.74 -3.45
CA ALA A 142 -7.42 3.78 -4.26
C ALA A 142 -8.08 3.20 -5.52
N TRP A 143 -7.42 2.27 -6.21
CA TRP A 143 -7.93 1.62 -7.41
C TRP A 143 -9.20 0.82 -7.12
N GLN A 144 -9.14 -0.12 -6.18
CA GLN A 144 -10.27 -0.98 -5.85
C GLN A 144 -11.46 -0.18 -5.29
N ALA A 145 -11.21 0.90 -4.55
CA ALA A 145 -12.27 1.77 -4.08
C ALA A 145 -12.97 2.54 -5.21
N LEU A 146 -12.20 3.14 -6.10
CA LEU A 146 -12.74 4.03 -7.12
C LEU A 146 -13.14 3.31 -8.41
N VAL A 147 -12.35 2.31 -8.84
CA VAL A 147 -12.59 1.62 -10.11
C VAL A 147 -13.47 0.39 -9.89
N ASP A 148 -13.07 -0.51 -9.01
CA ASP A 148 -13.75 -1.81 -8.88
C ASP A 148 -15.04 -1.70 -8.04
N THR A 149 -15.06 -0.85 -7.00
CA THR A 149 -16.20 -0.72 -6.09
C THR A 149 -17.19 0.37 -6.52
N ALA A 150 -16.68 1.58 -6.77
CA ALA A 150 -17.50 2.73 -7.12
C ALA A 150 -17.79 2.85 -8.62
N ASP A 151 -17.00 2.18 -9.47
CA ASP A 151 -17.08 2.26 -10.94
C ASP A 151 -17.07 3.72 -11.44
N VAL A 152 -16.09 4.49 -10.97
CA VAL A 152 -15.97 5.92 -11.31
C VAL A 152 -15.84 6.11 -12.81
N ARG A 153 -16.67 7.01 -13.37
CA ARG A 153 -16.76 7.31 -14.79
C ARG A 153 -16.54 8.81 -15.07
N ALA A 154 -16.24 9.10 -16.33
CA ALA A 154 -16.06 10.47 -16.78
C ALA A 154 -17.30 11.35 -16.46
N GLY A 155 -17.04 12.56 -16.01
CA GLY A 155 -18.08 13.54 -15.64
C GLY A 155 -18.67 13.37 -14.25
N GLN A 156 -18.41 12.29 -13.54
CA GLN A 156 -18.85 12.14 -12.15
C GLN A 156 -18.07 13.05 -11.20
N ARG A 157 -18.72 13.49 -10.14
CA ARG A 157 -18.12 14.28 -9.05
C ARG A 157 -17.66 13.35 -7.94
N VAL A 158 -16.39 13.37 -7.63
CA VAL A 158 -15.75 12.49 -6.63
C VAL A 158 -15.15 13.32 -5.51
N LEU A 159 -15.62 13.12 -4.28
CA LEU A 159 -15.04 13.72 -3.07
C LEU A 159 -14.06 12.74 -2.44
N ILE A 160 -12.84 13.22 -2.20
CA ILE A 160 -11.77 12.43 -1.57
C ILE A 160 -11.37 13.10 -0.27
N HIS A 161 -11.63 12.44 0.84
CA HIS A 161 -11.18 12.90 2.16
C HIS A 161 -9.72 12.52 2.42
N ALA A 162 -9.04 13.31 3.28
CA ALA A 162 -7.60 13.15 3.57
C ALA A 162 -6.77 13.05 2.27
N ALA A 163 -7.09 13.87 1.28
CA ALA A 163 -6.61 13.73 -0.10
C ALA A 163 -5.08 13.87 -0.25
N ALA A 164 -4.38 14.51 0.67
CA ALA A 164 -2.91 14.60 0.64
C ALA A 164 -2.20 13.43 1.35
N GLY A 165 -2.94 12.48 1.91
CA GLY A 165 -2.38 11.31 2.57
C GLY A 165 -1.97 10.19 1.62
N GLY A 166 -1.56 9.03 2.19
CA GLY A 166 -1.02 7.90 1.44
C GLY A 166 -1.93 7.36 0.35
N VAL A 167 -3.20 7.12 0.65
CA VAL A 167 -4.20 6.68 -0.34
C VAL A 167 -4.71 7.87 -1.15
N GLY A 168 -5.01 8.99 -0.48
CA GLY A 168 -5.72 10.12 -1.07
C GLY A 168 -5.01 10.74 -2.28
N HIS A 169 -3.67 10.93 -2.21
CA HIS A 169 -2.92 11.56 -3.31
C HIS A 169 -2.89 10.71 -4.59
N LEU A 170 -2.99 9.38 -4.44
CA LEU A 170 -3.11 8.45 -5.58
C LEU A 170 -4.56 8.40 -6.08
N ALA A 171 -5.54 8.43 -5.16
CA ALA A 171 -6.96 8.44 -5.49
C ALA A 171 -7.36 9.66 -6.32
N VAL A 172 -6.83 10.86 -6.00
CA VAL A 172 -7.03 12.08 -6.81
C VAL A 172 -6.63 11.83 -8.26
N GLN A 173 -5.46 11.27 -8.50
CA GLN A 173 -4.91 11.04 -9.84
C GLN A 173 -5.65 9.92 -10.58
N ILE A 174 -5.99 8.83 -9.89
CA ILE A 174 -6.79 7.74 -10.47
C ILE A 174 -8.17 8.25 -10.88
N ALA A 175 -8.86 9.02 -10.04
CA ALA A 175 -10.15 9.61 -10.38
C ALA A 175 -10.04 10.57 -11.59
N LYS A 176 -8.97 11.37 -11.67
CA LYS A 176 -8.71 12.23 -12.83
C LYS A 176 -8.46 11.43 -14.09
N ALA A 177 -7.66 10.37 -14.05
CA ALA A 177 -7.42 9.47 -15.17
C ALA A 177 -8.71 8.80 -15.67
N ARG A 178 -9.71 8.63 -14.79
CA ARG A 178 -11.07 8.15 -15.13
C ARG A 178 -11.99 9.26 -15.68
N GLY A 179 -11.51 10.52 -15.78
CA GLY A 179 -12.25 11.66 -16.29
C GLY A 179 -13.24 12.29 -15.31
N ALA A 180 -13.09 12.02 -14.01
CA ALA A 180 -13.95 12.58 -12.96
C ALA A 180 -13.62 14.04 -12.66
N TYR A 181 -14.60 14.76 -12.11
CA TYR A 181 -14.40 16.03 -11.41
C TYR A 181 -14.03 15.74 -9.96
N VAL A 182 -12.82 16.07 -9.54
CA VAL A 182 -12.25 15.69 -8.26
C VAL A 182 -12.27 16.83 -7.26
N ILE A 183 -12.94 16.61 -6.14
CA ILE A 183 -12.99 17.50 -4.98
C ILE A 183 -12.15 16.86 -3.88
N ALA A 184 -11.14 17.57 -3.38
CA ALA A 184 -10.18 17.06 -2.41
C ALA A 184 -10.29 17.83 -1.09
N THR A 185 -10.26 17.13 0.05
CA THR A 185 -10.18 17.81 1.35
C THR A 185 -8.77 17.69 1.94
N ALA A 186 -8.19 18.80 2.33
CA ALA A 186 -6.90 18.89 3.00
C ALA A 186 -6.75 20.21 3.75
N SER A 187 -5.71 20.35 4.57
CA SER A 187 -5.33 21.66 5.11
C SER A 187 -4.74 22.57 4.02
N ALA A 188 -4.89 23.88 4.16
CA ALA A 188 -4.46 24.88 3.17
C ALA A 188 -3.04 24.67 2.63
N ALA A 189 -2.09 24.31 3.50
CA ALA A 189 -0.69 24.07 3.11
C ALA A 189 -0.49 22.97 2.06
N LYS A 190 -1.51 22.11 1.83
CA LYS A 190 -1.46 21.00 0.87
C LYS A 190 -2.24 21.27 -0.42
N HIS A 191 -2.89 22.42 -0.55
CA HIS A 191 -3.78 22.73 -1.66
C HIS A 191 -3.05 22.78 -3.01
N ASP A 192 -1.89 23.41 -3.07
CA ASP A 192 -1.15 23.53 -4.35
C ASP A 192 -0.65 22.17 -4.83
N LEU A 193 -0.22 21.29 -3.91
CA LEU A 193 0.09 19.92 -4.23
C LEU A 193 -1.12 19.22 -4.86
N LEU A 194 -2.29 19.29 -4.22
CA LEU A 194 -3.49 18.59 -4.71
C LEU A 194 -3.96 19.11 -6.07
N ARG A 195 -3.88 20.42 -6.31
CA ARG A 195 -4.13 21.01 -7.65
C ARG A 195 -3.14 20.47 -8.67
N SER A 196 -1.86 20.37 -8.31
CA SER A 196 -0.82 19.81 -9.20
C SER A 196 -0.99 18.30 -9.47
N LEU A 197 -1.76 17.59 -8.64
CA LEU A 197 -2.15 16.19 -8.83
C LEU A 197 -3.48 16.05 -9.61
N GLY A 198 -4.12 17.16 -9.96
CA GLY A 198 -5.32 17.18 -10.78
C GLY A 198 -6.63 17.38 -10.02
N ALA A 199 -6.62 17.74 -8.73
CA ALA A 199 -7.85 18.12 -8.04
C ALA A 199 -8.43 19.39 -8.67
N ASP A 200 -9.71 19.33 -9.07
CA ASP A 200 -10.43 20.48 -9.65
C ASP A 200 -10.83 21.48 -8.57
N GLU A 201 -11.15 20.97 -7.38
CA GLU A 201 -11.54 21.77 -6.22
C GLU A 201 -10.84 21.26 -4.97
N VAL A 202 -10.39 22.16 -4.09
CA VAL A 202 -9.76 21.81 -2.82
C VAL A 202 -10.41 22.58 -1.70
N VAL A 203 -10.88 21.87 -0.66
CA VAL A 203 -11.59 22.41 0.49
C VAL A 203 -10.72 22.28 1.74
N ASP A 204 -10.51 23.38 2.47
CA ASP A 204 -9.84 23.35 3.77
C ASP A 204 -10.83 22.96 4.87
N TYR A 205 -10.78 21.69 5.27
CA TYR A 205 -11.65 21.10 6.32
C TYR A 205 -11.47 21.74 7.70
N ARG A 206 -10.41 22.56 7.90
CA ARG A 206 -10.13 23.25 9.17
C ARG A 206 -10.92 24.54 9.31
N THR A 207 -11.26 25.16 8.20
CA THR A 207 -11.89 26.49 8.14
C THR A 207 -13.29 26.46 7.52
N GLN A 208 -13.65 25.36 6.85
CA GLN A 208 -14.90 25.22 6.11
C GLN A 208 -15.62 23.92 6.53
N ASP A 209 -16.95 23.96 6.72
CA ASP A 209 -17.76 22.74 6.76
C ASP A 209 -17.85 22.21 5.32
N VAL A 210 -17.21 21.05 5.12
CA VAL A 210 -17.18 20.40 3.80
C VAL A 210 -18.59 20.14 3.29
N ALA A 211 -19.52 19.75 4.19
CA ALA A 211 -20.89 19.45 3.80
C ALA A 211 -21.74 20.70 3.54
N ASP A 212 -21.30 21.90 3.86
CA ASP A 212 -21.92 23.16 3.46
C ASP A 212 -21.37 23.68 2.13
N THR A 213 -20.13 23.32 1.81
CA THR A 213 -19.42 23.75 0.60
C THR A 213 -19.65 22.78 -0.57
N VAL A 214 -19.65 21.47 -0.31
CA VAL A 214 -19.72 20.39 -1.31
C VAL A 214 -21.10 19.75 -1.30
N ARG A 215 -21.69 19.61 -2.49
CA ARG A 215 -23.01 18.99 -2.70
C ARG A 215 -23.02 18.14 -3.95
N ASP A 216 -23.98 17.25 -4.02
CA ASP A 216 -24.34 16.47 -5.20
C ASP A 216 -23.15 15.69 -5.79
N VAL A 217 -22.33 15.08 -4.91
CA VAL A 217 -21.27 14.21 -5.36
C VAL A 217 -21.79 12.79 -5.63
N ASP A 218 -21.21 12.14 -6.63
CA ASP A 218 -21.55 10.76 -7.00
C ASP A 218 -20.88 9.75 -6.08
N VAL A 219 -19.62 10.02 -5.74
CA VAL A 219 -18.76 9.11 -4.98
C VAL A 219 -18.02 9.87 -3.89
N VAL A 220 -17.99 9.31 -2.69
CA VAL A 220 -17.09 9.74 -1.60
C VAL A 220 -16.13 8.61 -1.29
N LEU A 221 -14.83 8.89 -1.31
CA LEU A 221 -13.79 8.04 -0.74
C LEU A 221 -13.45 8.55 0.66
N ASP A 222 -13.73 7.74 1.67
CA ASP A 222 -13.53 8.10 3.09
C ASP A 222 -12.45 7.21 3.74
N GLY A 223 -11.32 7.83 4.08
CA GLY A 223 -10.24 7.23 4.87
C GLY A 223 -10.13 7.79 6.29
N ILE A 224 -11.15 8.53 6.78
CA ILE A 224 -11.18 9.18 8.10
C ILE A 224 -12.05 8.40 9.08
N GLY A 225 -13.29 8.08 8.69
CA GLY A 225 -14.23 7.34 9.51
C GLY A 225 -14.90 8.17 10.62
N GLY A 226 -15.63 7.50 11.50
CA GLY A 226 -16.28 8.09 12.68
C GLY A 226 -17.26 9.23 12.30
N ALA A 227 -17.11 10.38 12.94
CA ALA A 227 -17.99 11.53 12.70
C ALA A 227 -17.99 12.01 11.23
N ASN A 228 -16.91 11.72 10.47
CA ASN A 228 -16.79 12.09 9.06
C ASN A 228 -17.81 11.38 8.16
N TRP A 229 -18.29 10.20 8.52
CA TRP A 229 -19.33 9.50 7.74
C TRP A 229 -20.63 10.31 7.64
N SER A 230 -21.05 10.95 8.74
CA SER A 230 -22.24 11.80 8.71
C SER A 230 -22.07 13.03 7.82
N LEU A 231 -20.87 13.59 7.76
CA LEU A 231 -20.49 14.68 6.86
C LEU A 231 -20.51 14.19 5.41
N SER A 232 -19.85 13.05 5.13
CA SER A 232 -19.79 12.43 3.80
C SER A 232 -21.19 12.15 3.24
N LEU A 233 -22.12 11.61 4.05
CA LEU A 233 -23.49 11.36 3.61
C LEU A 233 -24.27 12.62 3.22
N ARG A 234 -23.95 13.78 3.82
CA ARG A 234 -24.59 15.07 3.51
C ARG A 234 -24.13 15.63 2.15
N THR A 235 -22.96 15.21 1.65
CA THR A 235 -22.42 15.70 0.38
C THR A 235 -22.93 14.88 -0.83
N LEU A 236 -23.35 13.64 -0.59
CA LEU A 236 -23.79 12.71 -1.63
C LEU A 236 -25.18 13.06 -2.19
N ARG A 237 -25.32 12.90 -3.49
CA ARG A 237 -26.65 12.89 -4.14
C ARG A 237 -27.38 11.58 -3.87
N PRO A 238 -28.72 11.54 -4.00
CA PRO A 238 -29.46 10.27 -4.00
C PRO A 238 -28.88 9.30 -5.06
N GLY A 239 -28.71 8.03 -4.70
CA GLY A 239 -28.06 7.02 -5.53
C GLY A 239 -26.54 7.09 -5.59
N GLY A 240 -25.91 8.01 -4.86
CA GLY A 240 -24.46 8.07 -4.73
C GLY A 240 -23.90 6.96 -3.85
N ILE A 241 -22.57 6.87 -3.81
CA ILE A 241 -21.86 5.85 -3.02
C ILE A 241 -20.81 6.45 -2.09
N LEU A 242 -20.82 5.99 -0.83
CA LEU A 242 -19.74 6.16 0.13
C LEU A 242 -18.90 4.89 0.16
N VAL A 243 -17.63 4.99 -0.22
CA VAL A 243 -16.65 3.92 -0.06
C VAL A 243 -15.74 4.27 1.12
N SER A 244 -15.87 3.54 2.21
CA SER A 244 -14.98 3.64 3.37
C SER A 244 -13.86 2.62 3.26
N ILE A 245 -12.61 3.04 3.50
CA ILE A 245 -11.45 2.15 3.65
C ILE A 245 -11.16 1.82 5.12
N LEU A 246 -12.07 2.24 6.01
CA LEU A 246 -12.10 1.86 7.42
C LEU A 246 -13.38 1.08 7.69
N PRO A 247 -13.34 0.02 8.51
CA PRO A 247 -14.54 -0.73 8.86
C PRO A 247 -15.53 0.18 9.56
N PHE A 248 -16.81 0.04 9.22
CA PHE A 248 -17.88 0.73 9.93
C PHE A 248 -17.96 0.21 11.38
N ASP A 249 -18.19 1.12 12.29
CA ASP A 249 -18.46 0.85 13.70
C ASP A 249 -19.87 1.34 14.10
N ASP A 250 -20.21 1.25 15.38
CA ASP A 250 -21.53 1.64 15.92
C ASP A 250 -21.85 3.13 15.71
N THR A 251 -20.88 3.95 15.34
CA THR A 251 -21.08 5.38 15.04
C THR A 251 -21.53 5.63 13.59
N PHE A 252 -21.54 4.58 12.73
CA PHE A 252 -21.96 4.72 11.34
C PHE A 252 -23.48 4.94 11.26
N PRO A 253 -23.95 6.03 10.62
CA PRO A 253 -25.36 6.38 10.60
C PRO A 253 -26.14 5.62 9.51
N ALA A 254 -26.28 4.29 9.64
CA ALA A 254 -26.86 3.40 8.64
C ALA A 254 -28.29 3.81 8.21
N ALA A 255 -29.17 4.11 9.17
CA ALA A 255 -30.54 4.56 8.88
C ALA A 255 -30.57 5.87 8.05
N ARG A 256 -29.59 6.75 8.26
CA ARG A 256 -29.48 7.99 7.49
C ARG A 256 -28.98 7.72 6.06
N ALA A 257 -28.07 6.78 5.87
CA ALA A 257 -27.60 6.37 4.54
C ALA A 257 -28.76 5.77 3.73
N GLU A 258 -29.55 4.88 4.37
CA GLU A 258 -30.73 4.28 3.77
C GLU A 258 -31.80 5.33 3.39
N ALA A 259 -32.14 6.21 4.33
CA ALA A 259 -33.12 7.28 4.08
C ALA A 259 -32.68 8.26 2.96
N ALA A 260 -31.38 8.47 2.79
CA ALA A 260 -30.82 9.29 1.73
C ALA A 260 -30.71 8.54 0.38
N GLY A 261 -31.00 7.25 0.33
CA GLY A 261 -30.84 6.39 -0.86
C GLY A 261 -29.38 6.27 -1.30
N VAL A 262 -28.45 6.30 -0.35
CA VAL A 262 -27.00 6.22 -0.58
C VAL A 262 -26.51 4.80 -0.31
N ARG A 263 -25.69 4.25 -1.20
CA ARG A 263 -24.96 3.01 -0.98
C ARG A 263 -23.71 3.29 -0.13
N ALA A 264 -23.55 2.62 0.99
CA ALA A 264 -22.34 2.70 1.82
C ALA A 264 -21.64 1.35 1.87
N VAL A 265 -20.35 1.33 1.59
CA VAL A 265 -19.55 0.11 1.48
C VAL A 265 -18.25 0.28 2.26
N PHE A 266 -17.92 -0.69 3.12
CA PHE A 266 -16.56 -0.88 3.59
C PHE A 266 -15.80 -1.75 2.58
N MET A 267 -14.67 -1.26 2.12
CA MET A 267 -13.79 -1.96 1.19
C MET A 267 -12.47 -2.27 1.90
N LEU A 268 -12.12 -3.56 1.99
CA LEU A 268 -10.80 -4.02 2.40
C LEU A 268 -10.02 -4.37 1.12
N VAL A 269 -8.87 -3.74 0.96
CA VAL A 269 -8.01 -3.97 -0.21
C VAL A 269 -7.48 -5.41 -0.25
N GLU A 270 -7.36 -5.96 -1.44
CA GLU A 270 -6.82 -7.30 -1.70
C GLU A 270 -5.58 -7.22 -2.60
N PRO A 271 -4.61 -8.16 -2.46
CA PRO A 271 -3.52 -8.30 -3.43
C PRO A 271 -4.07 -8.61 -4.82
N ASP A 272 -3.70 -7.79 -5.79
CA ASP A 272 -4.22 -7.92 -7.16
C ASP A 272 -3.14 -7.59 -8.20
N HIS A 273 -2.72 -8.63 -8.93
CA HIS A 273 -1.76 -8.53 -10.02
C HIS A 273 -2.22 -7.59 -11.14
N GLN A 274 -3.50 -7.70 -11.53
CA GLN A 274 -4.03 -6.90 -12.63
C GLN A 274 -4.15 -5.43 -12.23
N GLY A 275 -4.69 -5.16 -11.04
CA GLY A 275 -4.76 -3.80 -10.50
C GLY A 275 -3.38 -3.14 -10.41
N LEU A 276 -2.35 -3.87 -9.97
CA LEU A 276 -0.97 -3.36 -9.97
C LEU A 276 -0.46 -3.05 -11.38
N ARG A 277 -0.80 -3.85 -12.39
CA ARG A 277 -0.43 -3.57 -13.79
C ARG A 277 -1.10 -2.33 -14.35
N GLU A 278 -2.40 -2.14 -14.06
CA GLU A 278 -3.14 -0.94 -14.46
C GLU A 278 -2.56 0.32 -13.79
N ILE A 279 -2.23 0.23 -12.50
CA ILE A 279 -1.52 1.28 -11.76
C ILE A 279 -0.16 1.56 -12.40
N GLY A 280 0.59 0.51 -12.76
CA GLY A 280 1.85 0.63 -13.46
C GLY A 280 1.74 1.34 -14.81
N ALA A 281 0.69 1.04 -15.58
CA ALA A 281 0.41 1.71 -16.84
C ALA A 281 0.13 3.21 -16.63
N LEU A 282 -0.68 3.57 -15.61
CA LEU A 282 -0.92 4.99 -15.28
C LEU A 282 0.36 5.74 -14.93
N VAL A 283 1.31 5.07 -14.27
CA VAL A 283 2.64 5.66 -13.98
C VAL A 283 3.44 5.87 -15.26
N GLU A 284 3.52 4.86 -16.13
CA GLU A 284 4.28 4.91 -17.37
C GLU A 284 3.72 5.94 -18.36
N ASP A 285 2.40 6.13 -18.35
CA ASP A 285 1.70 7.14 -19.16
C ASP A 285 1.74 8.55 -18.54
N GLY A 286 2.36 8.72 -17.37
CA GLY A 286 2.49 10.01 -16.67
C GLY A 286 1.20 10.50 -16.00
N HIS A 287 0.20 9.65 -15.86
CA HIS A 287 -1.07 9.96 -15.20
C HIS A 287 -1.05 9.75 -13.69
N LEU A 288 -0.04 9.06 -13.17
CA LEU A 288 0.12 8.80 -11.74
C LEU A 288 1.57 8.97 -11.32
N ARG A 289 1.78 9.79 -10.30
CA ARG A 289 3.08 9.93 -9.60
C ARG A 289 2.89 9.71 -8.12
N VAL A 290 3.83 9.03 -7.49
CA VAL A 290 3.83 8.82 -6.04
C VAL A 290 4.57 9.97 -5.35
N ILE A 291 4.00 10.43 -4.24
CA ILE A 291 4.65 11.41 -3.35
C ILE A 291 5.25 10.63 -2.19
N VAL A 292 6.56 10.72 -2.03
CA VAL A 292 7.28 10.15 -0.88
C VAL A 292 7.59 11.29 0.09
N ASP A 293 7.07 11.20 1.30
CA ASP A 293 7.26 12.18 2.38
C ASP A 293 8.64 12.03 3.02
N SER A 294 8.96 10.79 3.39
CA SER A 294 10.22 10.50 4.08
C SER A 294 10.69 9.06 3.80
N VAL A 295 12.00 8.88 3.90
CA VAL A 295 12.67 7.60 3.68
C VAL A 295 13.55 7.30 4.88
N PHE A 296 13.45 6.08 5.42
CA PHE A 296 14.25 5.61 6.53
C PHE A 296 14.96 4.31 6.15
N PRO A 297 16.15 4.02 6.66
CA PRO A 297 16.71 2.68 6.56
C PRO A 297 15.88 1.69 7.37
N LEU A 298 15.90 0.41 6.98
CA LEU A 298 15.12 -0.66 7.63
C LEU A 298 15.29 -0.67 9.16
N GLU A 299 16.50 -0.44 9.62
CA GLU A 299 16.87 -0.44 11.04
C GLU A 299 16.18 0.68 11.85
N ARG A 300 15.66 1.70 11.16
CA ARG A 300 14.92 2.82 11.75
C ARG A 300 13.41 2.72 11.55
N ALA A 301 12.88 1.51 11.38
CA ALA A 301 11.44 1.27 11.21
C ALA A 301 10.59 1.83 12.37
N ALA A 302 11.12 1.85 13.60
CA ALA A 302 10.45 2.46 14.75
C ALA A 302 10.17 3.96 14.51
N GLU A 303 11.19 4.70 14.08
CA GLU A 303 11.06 6.14 13.79
C GLU A 303 10.12 6.40 12.60
N ALA A 304 10.13 5.53 11.58
CA ALA A 304 9.21 5.60 10.47
C ALA A 304 7.75 5.43 10.93
N HIS A 305 7.48 4.52 11.86
CA HIS A 305 6.17 4.35 12.48
C HIS A 305 5.77 5.57 13.30
N GLU A 306 6.65 6.08 14.16
CA GLU A 306 6.40 7.31 14.95
C GLU A 306 6.07 8.50 14.04
N SER A 307 6.81 8.67 12.93
CA SER A 307 6.54 9.71 11.94
C SER A 307 5.14 9.56 11.33
N GLY A 308 4.76 8.33 10.96
CA GLY A 308 3.43 8.04 10.38
C GLY A 308 2.28 8.27 11.36
N GLU A 309 2.46 7.91 12.62
CA GLU A 309 1.46 8.06 13.71
C GLU A 309 1.15 9.52 14.04
N THR A 310 2.00 10.47 13.64
CA THR A 310 1.70 11.91 13.79
C THR A 310 0.47 12.36 13.01
N GLY A 311 0.03 11.62 11.99
CA GLY A 311 -1.05 11.97 11.09
C GLY A 311 -0.76 13.18 10.17
N ARG A 312 0.50 13.61 10.05
CA ARG A 312 0.92 14.78 9.27
C ARG A 312 1.56 14.45 7.92
N THR A 313 1.82 13.18 7.66
CA THR A 313 2.46 12.66 6.44
C THR A 313 1.77 13.17 5.17
N THR A 314 2.56 13.57 4.18
CA THR A 314 2.09 13.90 2.83
C THR A 314 2.53 12.81 1.86
N GLY A 315 1.59 12.01 1.36
CA GLY A 315 1.97 10.83 0.56
C GLY A 315 2.42 9.67 1.44
N LYS A 316 3.59 9.08 1.14
CA LYS A 316 4.05 7.80 1.69
C LYS A 316 5.38 7.90 2.44
N ILE A 317 5.54 7.05 3.44
CA ILE A 317 6.81 6.78 4.13
C ILE A 317 7.35 5.46 3.60
N VAL A 318 8.67 5.35 3.42
CA VAL A 318 9.32 4.16 2.84
C VAL A 318 10.54 3.76 3.66
N LEU A 319 10.72 2.46 3.86
CA LEU A 319 11.95 1.86 4.38
C LEU A 319 12.84 1.40 3.21
N THR A 320 14.12 1.77 3.22
CA THR A 320 15.12 1.21 2.30
C THR A 320 15.79 0.01 2.93
N VAL A 321 15.97 -1.03 2.13
CA VAL A 321 16.62 -2.27 2.54
C VAL A 321 17.94 -2.38 1.80
N THR A 322 19.06 -2.21 2.51
CA THR A 322 20.41 -2.39 1.96
C THR A 322 20.86 -3.82 2.24
N PRO A 323 21.22 -4.61 1.22
CA PRO A 323 21.71 -5.97 1.42
C PRO A 323 22.95 -5.98 2.32
N THR A 324 23.06 -6.97 3.19
CA THR A 324 24.29 -7.21 3.97
C THR A 324 25.43 -7.54 3.00
N PRO A 325 26.59 -6.87 3.09
CA PRO A 325 27.77 -7.27 2.30
C PRO A 325 28.16 -8.69 2.66
N GLY A 326 28.11 -9.63 1.70
CA GLY A 326 28.49 -11.03 1.89
C GLY A 326 27.42 -12.08 1.57
N ALA A 327 26.16 -11.72 1.29
CA ALA A 327 25.21 -12.63 0.67
C ALA A 327 25.63 -12.82 -0.80
N HIS A 328 26.26 -13.95 -1.09
CA HIS A 328 26.94 -14.27 -2.34
C HIS A 328 26.09 -14.00 -3.60
N GLU A 329 26.58 -13.11 -4.46
CA GLU A 329 26.40 -13.21 -5.90
C GLU A 329 27.12 -14.48 -6.38
N VAL A 330 26.45 -15.61 -6.43
CA VAL A 330 26.89 -16.75 -7.23
C VAL A 330 26.44 -16.44 -8.65
N LEU A 331 27.30 -15.75 -9.39
CA LEU A 331 27.20 -15.74 -10.85
C LEU A 331 27.32 -17.19 -11.34
N PRO A 332 26.43 -17.67 -12.22
CA PRO A 332 26.64 -18.97 -12.85
C PRO A 332 27.95 -18.89 -13.65
N SER A 333 28.91 -19.72 -13.26
CA SER A 333 30.10 -19.94 -14.05
C SER A 333 29.67 -20.49 -15.42
N GLY A 334 29.84 -19.69 -16.46
CA GLY A 334 29.68 -20.12 -17.83
C GLY A 334 30.77 -21.12 -18.19
N ASP A 335 30.48 -22.40 -18.09
CA ASP A 335 31.21 -23.44 -18.77
C ASP A 335 30.69 -23.52 -20.21
N ALA A 336 31.44 -22.92 -21.12
CA ALA A 336 31.33 -23.20 -22.55
C ALA A 336 31.82 -24.63 -22.79
N PRO A 337 31.10 -25.50 -23.52
CA PRO A 337 31.68 -26.77 -23.95
C PRO A 337 32.71 -26.49 -25.02
N ALA A 338 33.97 -26.87 -24.70
CA ALA A 338 35.03 -26.99 -25.68
C ALA A 338 34.72 -28.14 -26.67
N ASN A 339 34.92 -27.81 -27.92
CA ASN A 339 34.86 -28.69 -29.08
C ASN A 339 35.52 -30.07 -28.91
N ALA A 340 34.87 -31.09 -29.42
CA ALA A 340 35.45 -32.10 -30.31
C ALA A 340 34.33 -32.72 -31.15
#